data_c1370c9a8d6d6e95501ff287c06f0555
#
_entry.id   c1370c9a8d6d6e95501ff287c06f0555
#
_cell.length_a   1.000
_cell.length_b   1.000
_cell.length_c   1.000
_cell.angle_alpha   90.00
_cell.angle_beta   90.00
_cell.angle_gamma   90.00
#
_symmetry.space_group_name_H-M   'P 1'
#
loop_
_entity.id
_entity.type
_entity.pdbx_description
1 polymer ?
#
loop_
_entity_poly.entity_id
_entity_poly.type
_entity_poly.pdbx_seq_one_letter_code
_entity_poly.pdbx_strand_id
1 'polypeptide(L)'
;MNDKLKIAIGTDAFPPTTDGISNVAQSYAEKINQGLGEAVIVTPKNPNQQDYKYPYEIFRYKSWWIPTKEGYSVGWPFKPELHQAIIDRHFDLLHSHCPLATSYYFKRVAQLHPIPTVLTYHTKYEYDFDRCIPGKPAKDFAYNFMLKNISAADEVWVTSAGTVESLRRFGYQGDYVVMPNGCDMPKVDVPQSQVDIIRRKHNIPDGVPVFIYVGRMIWYKNIRLILDACKILKDRGEDFRLLMVGFGANENAIQKYFRKLGLADKIIYTGKVLDRAEIQGYYGISDLLLFPSVFDTNGLVVREAASCATPSLLVAGSCAAEGITDDRNGFLCLESAHSIAVRLQQIMHHKDYPHRVGKAAQEEIYISWDDAVRRAYDRYHIVIDNFKSRQ
;
A
#
# COMPACT_ATOMS: atom_id res chain seq x y z
N MET A 1 11.13 -28.75 15.45
CA MET A 1 11.19 -27.30 15.79
C MET A 1 11.66 -26.63 14.53
N ASN A 2 10.86 -25.74 13.92
CA ASN A 2 11.38 -24.96 12.80
C ASN A 2 12.46 -24.03 13.34
N ASP A 3 13.68 -24.15 12.82
CA ASP A 3 14.76 -23.24 13.19
C ASP A 3 14.36 -21.81 12.85
N LYS A 4 14.64 -20.88 13.77
CA LYS A 4 14.37 -19.47 13.58
C LYS A 4 15.24 -18.92 12.45
N LEU A 5 14.63 -18.48 11.36
CA LEU A 5 15.34 -17.93 10.23
C LEU A 5 15.90 -16.53 10.51
N LYS A 6 17.06 -16.24 9.92
CA LYS A 6 17.66 -14.90 9.86
C LYS A 6 17.43 -14.30 8.48
N ILE A 7 16.70 -13.22 8.41
CA ILE A 7 16.27 -12.60 7.15
C ILE A 7 16.88 -11.19 7.01
N ALA A 8 17.54 -10.91 5.90
CA ALA A 8 17.89 -9.54 5.53
C ALA A 8 16.78 -8.95 4.67
N ILE A 9 16.13 -7.90 5.15
CA ILE A 9 15.07 -7.19 4.44
C ILE A 9 15.66 -5.95 3.78
N GLY A 10 15.68 -5.93 2.46
CA GLY A 10 16.21 -4.84 1.65
C GLY A 10 15.12 -3.89 1.16
N THR A 11 15.30 -2.59 1.34
CA THR A 11 14.40 -1.58 0.80
C THR A 11 15.16 -0.31 0.44
N ASP A 12 14.78 0.34 -0.68
CA ASP A 12 15.36 1.63 -1.07
C ASP A 12 14.62 2.84 -0.48
N ALA A 13 13.44 2.60 0.16
CA ALA A 13 12.67 3.59 0.90
C ALA A 13 12.49 3.15 2.36
N PHE A 14 12.90 4.01 3.31
CA PHE A 14 12.75 3.76 4.74
C PHE A 14 12.66 5.09 5.52
N PRO A 15 12.06 5.16 6.72
CA PRO A 15 11.93 6.40 7.45
C PRO A 15 13.24 7.23 7.53
N PRO A 16 13.12 8.56 7.39
CA PRO A 16 11.93 9.42 7.47
C PRO A 16 11.06 9.47 6.20
N THR A 17 11.44 8.82 5.11
CA THR A 17 10.56 8.68 3.93
C THR A 17 9.41 7.76 4.27
N THR A 18 8.18 8.29 4.26
CA THR A 18 6.95 7.54 4.56
C THR A 18 6.21 7.22 3.26
N ASP A 19 6.32 5.99 2.81
CA ASP A 19 5.53 5.43 1.72
C ASP A 19 5.02 4.03 2.06
N GLY A 20 4.21 3.45 1.17
CA GLY A 20 3.65 2.12 1.39
C GLY A 20 4.71 1.03 1.54
N ILE A 21 5.82 1.12 0.78
CA ILE A 21 6.90 0.12 0.80
C ILE A 21 7.68 0.19 2.11
N SER A 22 7.98 1.41 2.57
CA SER A 22 8.63 1.66 3.85
C SER A 22 7.84 1.04 5.01
N ASN A 23 6.51 1.21 5.03
CA ASN A 23 5.64 0.63 6.04
C ASN A 23 5.64 -0.91 5.98
N VAL A 24 5.60 -1.48 4.77
CA VAL A 24 5.68 -2.94 4.60
C VAL A 24 6.98 -3.50 5.14
N ALA A 25 8.14 -2.93 4.78
CA ALA A 25 9.44 -3.40 5.26
C ALA A 25 9.55 -3.33 6.80
N GLN A 26 9.03 -2.24 7.40
CA GLN A 26 8.96 -2.11 8.86
C GLN A 26 8.10 -3.20 9.49
N SER A 27 6.89 -3.43 8.96
CA SER A 27 5.96 -4.44 9.46
C SER A 27 6.55 -5.84 9.38
N TYR A 28 7.24 -6.17 8.28
CA TYR A 28 7.94 -7.45 8.16
C TYR A 28 9.03 -7.58 9.22
N ALA A 29 9.93 -6.60 9.36
CA ALA A 29 11.00 -6.65 10.35
C ALA A 29 10.46 -6.75 11.78
N GLU A 30 9.45 -5.95 12.11
CA GLU A 30 8.83 -5.95 13.43
C GLU A 30 8.20 -7.30 13.76
N LYS A 31 7.33 -7.82 12.87
CA LYS A 31 6.60 -9.07 13.12
C LYS A 31 7.49 -10.30 13.15
N ILE A 32 8.53 -10.35 12.33
CA ILE A 32 9.50 -11.44 12.37
C ILE A 32 10.24 -11.44 13.72
N ASN A 33 10.71 -10.28 14.18
CA ASN A 33 11.43 -10.15 15.46
C ASN A 33 10.54 -10.34 16.70
N GLN A 34 9.21 -10.24 16.57
CA GLN A 34 8.25 -10.51 17.66
C GLN A 34 8.08 -12.00 17.99
N GLY A 35 8.81 -12.91 17.34
CA GLY A 35 8.82 -14.31 17.75
C GLY A 35 9.01 -15.34 16.64
N LEU A 36 8.92 -14.96 15.38
CA LEU A 36 9.10 -15.88 14.25
C LEU A 36 10.59 -16.20 14.01
N GLY A 37 11.45 -15.17 13.98
CA GLY A 37 12.84 -15.28 13.62
C GLY A 37 13.65 -14.04 14.00
N GLU A 38 14.69 -13.75 13.23
CA GLU A 38 15.48 -12.53 13.29
C GLU A 38 15.42 -11.83 11.94
N ALA A 39 15.09 -10.54 11.93
CA ALA A 39 15.09 -9.73 10.73
C ALA A 39 15.89 -8.44 10.92
N VAL A 40 16.66 -8.08 9.91
CA VAL A 40 17.47 -6.87 9.84
C VAL A 40 17.07 -6.08 8.61
N ILE A 41 16.99 -4.75 8.72
CA ILE A 41 16.74 -3.88 7.57
C ILE A 41 18.05 -3.45 6.93
N VAL A 42 18.10 -3.51 5.59
CA VAL A 42 19.20 -2.97 4.76
C VAL A 42 18.64 -1.86 3.88
N THR A 43 19.11 -0.61 4.06
CA THR A 43 18.49 0.56 3.43
C THR A 43 19.49 1.71 3.22
N PRO A 44 19.24 2.65 2.27
CA PRO A 44 20.04 3.87 2.15
C PRO A 44 19.97 4.71 3.42
N LYS A 45 21.05 5.43 3.72
CA LYS A 45 21.06 6.48 4.74
C LYS A 45 20.36 7.73 4.20
N ASN A 46 19.31 8.19 4.86
CA ASN A 46 18.67 9.46 4.51
C ASN A 46 19.38 10.62 5.24
N PRO A 47 19.70 11.73 4.55
CA PRO A 47 20.32 12.90 5.17
C PRO A 47 19.50 13.52 6.31
N ASN A 48 18.17 13.43 6.22
CA ASN A 48 17.23 13.95 7.22
C ASN A 48 16.84 12.89 8.27
N GLN A 49 17.59 11.78 8.36
CA GLN A 49 17.34 10.73 9.29
C GLN A 49 17.45 11.23 10.73
N GLN A 50 16.41 10.96 11.52
CA GLN A 50 16.47 11.02 12.97
C GLN A 50 16.85 9.64 13.51
N ASP A 51 17.60 9.60 14.59
CA ASP A 51 17.99 8.33 15.26
C ASP A 51 16.81 7.79 16.07
N TYR A 52 15.83 7.21 15.36
CA TYR A 52 14.78 6.43 16.00
C TYR A 52 15.35 5.10 16.47
N LYS A 53 15.03 4.72 17.71
CA LYS A 53 15.32 3.37 18.21
C LYS A 53 14.27 2.41 17.65
N TYR A 54 14.67 1.54 16.75
CA TYR A 54 13.85 0.43 16.27
C TYR A 54 14.10 -0.81 17.13
N PRO A 55 13.12 -1.72 17.27
CA PRO A 55 13.29 -2.97 18.00
C PRO A 55 14.10 -4.03 17.22
N TYR A 56 14.69 -3.66 16.09
CA TYR A 56 15.52 -4.47 15.22
C TYR A 56 16.69 -3.67 14.66
N GLU A 57 17.70 -4.36 14.15
CA GLU A 57 18.91 -3.73 13.60
C GLU A 57 18.67 -3.19 12.19
N ILE A 58 19.34 -2.07 11.86
CA ILE A 58 19.27 -1.42 10.55
C ILE A 58 20.68 -1.16 10.03
N PHE A 59 21.02 -1.78 8.90
CA PHE A 59 22.23 -1.50 8.15
C PHE A 59 21.97 -0.40 7.14
N ARG A 60 22.60 0.75 7.36
CA ARG A 60 22.45 1.90 6.46
C ARG A 60 23.71 2.11 5.67
N TYR A 61 23.55 2.12 4.32
CA TYR A 61 24.65 2.41 3.42
C TYR A 61 24.59 3.84 2.89
N LYS A 62 25.73 4.35 2.41
CA LYS A 62 25.85 5.72 1.91
C LYS A 62 24.87 5.97 0.76
N SER A 63 24.21 7.10 0.81
CA SER A 63 23.30 7.55 -0.24
C SER A 63 23.57 8.99 -0.64
N TRP A 64 23.06 9.34 -1.81
CA TRP A 64 22.96 10.72 -2.30
C TRP A 64 21.48 11.09 -2.35
N TRP A 65 21.17 12.26 -1.84
CA TRP A 65 19.82 12.78 -1.92
C TRP A 65 19.51 13.18 -3.38
N ILE A 66 18.39 12.68 -3.90
CA ILE A 66 17.82 13.21 -5.14
C ILE A 66 16.77 14.25 -4.72
N PRO A 67 16.81 15.47 -5.26
CA PRO A 67 15.83 16.50 -4.92
C PRO A 67 14.47 16.19 -5.55
N THR A 68 13.83 15.09 -5.11
CA THR A 68 12.44 14.78 -5.43
C THR A 68 11.54 15.36 -4.34
N LYS A 69 10.31 15.71 -4.68
CA LYS A 69 9.33 16.20 -3.69
C LYS A 69 9.03 15.17 -2.60
N GLU A 70 9.24 13.92 -2.91
CA GLU A 70 9.00 12.77 -2.03
C GLU A 70 10.18 12.45 -1.10
N GLY A 71 11.34 13.05 -1.31
CA GLY A 71 12.53 12.87 -0.46
C GLY A 71 13.24 11.52 -0.61
N TYR A 72 13.18 10.91 -1.79
CA TYR A 72 13.90 9.66 -2.07
C TYR A 72 15.41 9.87 -2.10
N SER A 73 16.16 8.86 -1.68
CA SER A 73 17.63 8.82 -1.75
C SER A 73 18.08 7.67 -2.63
N VAL A 74 19.06 7.93 -3.50
CA VAL A 74 19.75 6.85 -4.22
C VAL A 74 20.99 6.46 -3.44
N GLY A 75 21.13 5.18 -3.13
CA GLY A 75 22.26 4.66 -2.37
C GLY A 75 23.25 3.87 -3.20
N TRP A 76 24.44 3.73 -2.66
CA TRP A 76 25.51 2.87 -3.18
C TRP A 76 25.88 1.83 -2.12
N PRO A 77 25.30 0.62 -2.19
CA PRO A 77 25.46 -0.41 -1.15
C PRO A 77 26.80 -1.16 -1.20
N PHE A 78 27.66 -0.90 -2.20
CA PHE A 78 28.91 -1.65 -2.43
C PHE A 78 30.06 -1.13 -1.58
N LYS A 79 29.92 -1.24 -0.25
CA LYS A 79 31.00 -0.97 0.69
C LYS A 79 31.46 -2.25 1.37
N PRO A 80 32.79 -2.44 1.54
CA PRO A 80 33.33 -3.62 2.19
C PRO A 80 32.73 -3.88 3.58
N GLU A 81 32.53 -2.80 4.36
CA GLU A 81 32.00 -2.90 5.72
C GLU A 81 30.56 -3.43 5.75
N LEU A 82 29.72 -2.96 4.82
CA LEU A 82 28.35 -3.49 4.68
C LEU A 82 28.37 -4.94 4.23
N HIS A 83 29.22 -5.25 3.25
CA HIS A 83 29.34 -6.62 2.74
C HIS A 83 29.78 -7.58 3.86
N GLN A 84 30.80 -7.22 4.61
CA GLN A 84 31.28 -8.01 5.76
C GLN A 84 30.17 -8.20 6.81
N ALA A 85 29.46 -7.11 7.15
CA ALA A 85 28.35 -7.19 8.11
C ALA A 85 27.22 -8.13 7.67
N ILE A 86 26.91 -8.18 6.36
CA ILE A 86 25.91 -9.10 5.81
C ILE A 86 26.42 -10.55 5.87
N ILE A 87 27.69 -10.81 5.54
CA ILE A 87 28.25 -12.16 5.54
C ILE A 87 28.40 -12.70 6.95
N ASP A 88 28.91 -11.90 7.89
CA ASP A 88 29.12 -12.32 9.29
C ASP A 88 27.81 -12.68 10.02
N ARG A 89 26.68 -12.21 9.53
CA ARG A 89 25.35 -12.51 10.10
C ARG A 89 24.80 -13.87 9.68
N HIS A 90 25.35 -14.50 8.63
CA HIS A 90 24.88 -15.79 8.11
C HIS A 90 23.36 -15.80 7.91
N PHE A 91 22.85 -14.89 7.05
CA PHE A 91 21.42 -14.85 6.73
C PHE A 91 21.00 -16.10 5.96
N ASP A 92 19.82 -16.62 6.29
CA ASP A 92 19.19 -17.74 5.61
C ASP A 92 18.52 -17.32 4.30
N LEU A 93 18.12 -16.02 4.19
CA LEU A 93 17.44 -15.48 3.01
C LEU A 93 17.58 -13.95 2.93
N LEU A 94 17.66 -13.45 1.70
CA LEU A 94 17.66 -12.02 1.38
C LEU A 94 16.33 -11.66 0.70
N HIS A 95 15.54 -10.77 1.30
CA HIS A 95 14.26 -10.34 0.77
C HIS A 95 14.27 -8.86 0.40
N SER A 96 14.14 -8.53 -0.89
CA SER A 96 14.07 -7.15 -1.40
C SER A 96 12.62 -6.71 -1.61
N HIS A 97 12.27 -5.52 -1.10
CA HIS A 97 10.98 -4.87 -1.33
C HIS A 97 11.00 -3.81 -2.44
N CYS A 98 12.15 -3.56 -3.04
CA CYS A 98 12.32 -2.66 -4.20
C CYS A 98 13.26 -3.31 -5.21
N PRO A 99 13.02 -3.23 -6.52
CA PRO A 99 13.87 -3.82 -7.56
C PRO A 99 15.05 -2.93 -7.98
N LEU A 100 15.53 -2.03 -7.09
CA LEU A 100 16.53 -1.01 -7.41
C LEU A 100 17.91 -1.33 -6.78
N ALA A 101 18.51 -0.37 -6.07
CA ALA A 101 19.89 -0.46 -5.61
C ALA A 101 20.11 -1.59 -4.59
N THR A 102 19.21 -1.72 -3.60
CA THR A 102 19.32 -2.77 -2.57
C THR A 102 19.13 -4.17 -3.18
N SER A 103 18.18 -4.33 -4.12
CA SER A 103 17.98 -5.60 -4.82
C SER A 103 19.19 -5.96 -5.67
N TYR A 104 19.77 -4.99 -6.39
CA TYR A 104 21.00 -5.22 -7.15
C TYR A 104 22.15 -5.66 -6.24
N TYR A 105 22.26 -5.08 -5.06
CA TYR A 105 23.24 -5.48 -4.07
C TYR A 105 23.00 -6.91 -3.56
N PHE A 106 21.78 -7.25 -3.18
CA PHE A 106 21.42 -8.62 -2.73
C PHE A 106 21.68 -9.66 -3.80
N LYS A 107 21.35 -9.34 -5.06
CA LYS A 107 21.73 -10.18 -6.20
C LYS A 107 23.25 -10.44 -6.26
N ARG A 108 24.08 -9.41 -6.06
CA ARG A 108 25.54 -9.58 -6.08
C ARG A 108 26.04 -10.39 -4.88
N VAL A 109 25.46 -10.20 -3.69
CA VAL A 109 25.76 -11.02 -2.51
C VAL A 109 25.42 -12.49 -2.78
N ALA A 110 24.20 -12.77 -3.30
CA ALA A 110 23.74 -14.12 -3.63
C ALA A 110 24.57 -14.84 -4.70
N GLN A 111 25.20 -14.08 -5.61
CA GLN A 111 26.12 -14.63 -6.60
C GLN A 111 27.48 -15.06 -6.01
N LEU A 112 27.89 -14.44 -4.89
CA LEU A 112 29.16 -14.73 -4.22
C LEU A 112 29.00 -15.74 -3.08
N HIS A 113 27.82 -15.76 -2.48
CA HIS A 113 27.48 -16.60 -1.35
C HIS A 113 26.13 -17.28 -1.63
N PRO A 114 25.99 -18.60 -1.45
CA PRO A 114 24.78 -19.33 -1.82
C PRO A 114 23.63 -19.05 -0.83
N ILE A 115 23.05 -17.85 -0.91
CA ILE A 115 21.91 -17.39 -0.10
C ILE A 115 20.71 -17.17 -1.01
N PRO A 116 19.53 -17.79 -0.76
CA PRO A 116 18.34 -17.61 -1.57
C PRO A 116 17.79 -16.18 -1.47
N THR A 117 17.15 -15.74 -2.56
CA THR A 117 16.64 -14.37 -2.69
C THR A 117 15.16 -14.36 -3.03
N VAL A 118 14.42 -13.47 -2.36
CA VAL A 118 13.03 -13.13 -2.69
C VAL A 118 12.96 -11.66 -3.07
N LEU A 119 12.11 -11.33 -4.04
CA LEU A 119 11.81 -9.95 -4.38
C LEU A 119 10.30 -9.73 -4.42
N THR A 120 9.80 -8.79 -3.61
CA THR A 120 8.39 -8.34 -3.68
C THR A 120 8.26 -7.08 -4.53
N TYR A 121 7.41 -7.15 -5.55
CA TYR A 121 7.10 -6.04 -6.42
C TYR A 121 5.85 -5.30 -5.92
N HIS A 122 6.05 -4.08 -5.41
CA HIS A 122 5.01 -3.30 -4.73
C HIS A 122 4.38 -2.20 -5.58
N THR A 123 5.06 -1.70 -6.60
CA THR A 123 4.70 -0.45 -7.27
C THR A 123 4.69 -0.61 -8.78
N LYS A 124 3.69 -0.01 -9.43
CA LYS A 124 3.67 0.17 -10.89
C LYS A 124 4.63 1.30 -11.26
N TYR A 125 5.92 0.98 -11.48
CA TYR A 125 7.00 1.94 -11.72
C TYR A 125 6.83 2.75 -13.01
N GLU A 126 5.92 2.37 -13.92
CA GLU A 126 5.65 3.11 -15.16
C GLU A 126 5.37 4.59 -14.89
N TYR A 127 4.52 4.84 -13.93
CA TYR A 127 4.10 6.21 -13.61
C TYR A 127 5.22 7.05 -13.00
N ASP A 128 6.01 6.44 -12.11
CA ASP A 128 7.13 7.13 -11.46
C ASP A 128 8.25 7.41 -12.47
N PHE A 129 8.56 6.45 -13.33
CA PHE A 129 9.58 6.60 -14.36
C PHE A 129 9.15 7.60 -15.43
N ASP A 130 7.87 7.61 -15.81
CA ASP A 130 7.35 8.59 -16.77
C ASP A 130 7.43 10.03 -16.27
N ARG A 131 7.33 10.24 -14.97
CA ARG A 131 7.43 11.56 -14.34
C ARG A 131 8.86 11.99 -14.03
N CYS A 132 9.73 11.05 -13.64
CA CYS A 132 11.02 11.36 -13.04
C CYS A 132 12.19 11.16 -14.01
N ILE A 133 12.06 10.29 -15.01
CA ILE A 133 13.16 9.96 -15.92
C ILE A 133 12.93 10.61 -17.29
N PRO A 134 13.79 11.55 -17.72
CA PRO A 134 13.66 12.20 -19.01
C PRO A 134 14.15 11.30 -20.13
N GLY A 135 13.37 11.23 -21.21
CA GLY A 135 13.77 10.58 -22.46
C GLY A 135 13.67 9.05 -22.44
N LYS A 136 13.34 8.49 -23.62
CA LYS A 136 13.13 7.06 -23.81
C LYS A 136 14.37 6.20 -23.47
N PRO A 137 15.62 6.55 -23.90
CA PRO A 137 16.78 5.70 -23.62
C PRO A 137 17.05 5.53 -22.11
N ALA A 138 16.88 6.60 -21.31
CA ALA A 138 17.08 6.54 -19.87
C ALA A 138 16.00 5.69 -19.18
N LYS A 139 14.74 5.78 -19.65
CA LYS A 139 13.65 4.94 -19.17
C LYS A 139 13.90 3.47 -19.51
N ASP A 140 14.27 3.17 -20.75
CA ASP A 140 14.56 1.81 -21.20
C ASP A 140 15.73 1.20 -20.38
N PHE A 141 16.74 1.99 -20.07
CA PHE A 141 17.82 1.57 -19.18
C PHE A 141 17.31 1.25 -17.77
N ALA A 142 16.50 2.12 -17.18
CA ALA A 142 15.93 1.91 -15.85
C ALA A 142 15.02 0.67 -15.79
N TYR A 143 14.17 0.46 -16.79
CA TYR A 143 13.35 -0.73 -16.92
C TYR A 143 14.17 -2.01 -17.06
N ASN A 144 15.19 -2.00 -17.93
CA ASN A 144 16.08 -3.15 -18.09
C ASN A 144 16.87 -3.47 -16.82
N PHE A 145 17.32 -2.44 -16.09
CA PHE A 145 18.01 -2.61 -14.81
C PHE A 145 17.09 -3.27 -13.78
N MET A 146 15.87 -2.76 -13.64
CA MET A 146 14.85 -3.29 -12.74
C MET A 146 14.48 -4.74 -13.11
N LEU A 147 14.22 -5.01 -14.39
CA LEU A 147 13.88 -6.35 -14.89
C LEU A 147 14.98 -7.38 -14.59
N LYS A 148 16.25 -7.01 -14.79
CA LYS A 148 17.40 -7.87 -14.48
C LYS A 148 17.52 -8.19 -12.99
N ASN A 149 17.09 -7.29 -12.11
CA ASN A 149 17.09 -7.54 -10.67
C ASN A 149 15.92 -8.44 -10.28
N ILE A 150 14.72 -8.18 -10.83
CA ILE A 150 13.53 -9.01 -10.59
C ILE A 150 13.76 -10.44 -11.08
N SER A 151 14.24 -10.61 -12.32
CA SER A 151 14.46 -11.93 -12.93
C SER A 151 15.61 -12.73 -12.31
N ALA A 152 16.42 -12.12 -11.47
CA ALA A 152 17.51 -12.78 -10.78
C ALA A 152 17.13 -13.31 -9.38
N ALA A 153 15.95 -12.97 -8.87
CA ALA A 153 15.47 -13.50 -7.61
C ALA A 153 15.04 -14.97 -7.78
N ASP A 154 15.27 -15.79 -6.75
CA ASP A 154 14.84 -17.19 -6.73
C ASP A 154 13.33 -17.30 -6.70
N GLU A 155 12.65 -16.33 -6.10
CA GLU A 155 11.20 -16.22 -6.13
C GLU A 155 10.76 -14.74 -6.18
N VAL A 156 9.78 -14.46 -7.04
CA VAL A 156 9.18 -13.14 -7.19
C VAL A 156 7.79 -13.12 -6.58
N TRP A 157 7.55 -12.18 -5.68
CA TRP A 157 6.26 -11.96 -5.05
C TRP A 157 5.59 -10.70 -5.60
N VAL A 158 4.27 -10.74 -5.68
CA VAL A 158 3.43 -9.60 -6.03
C VAL A 158 2.35 -9.41 -4.99
N THR A 159 1.92 -8.19 -4.76
CA THR A 159 0.92 -7.88 -3.72
C THR A 159 -0.51 -8.21 -4.16
N SER A 160 -0.74 -8.36 -5.47
CA SER A 160 -2.01 -8.77 -6.09
C SER A 160 -1.73 -9.40 -7.46
N ALA A 161 -2.59 -10.28 -7.94
CA ALA A 161 -2.43 -10.92 -9.24
C ALA A 161 -2.45 -9.89 -10.39
N GLY A 162 -3.29 -8.86 -10.29
CA GLY A 162 -3.34 -7.79 -11.28
C GLY A 162 -2.04 -6.96 -11.40
N THR A 163 -1.18 -6.99 -10.39
CA THR A 163 0.13 -6.31 -10.43
C THR A 163 1.08 -6.98 -11.42
N VAL A 164 0.87 -8.26 -11.72
CA VAL A 164 1.68 -9.03 -12.69
C VAL A 164 1.59 -8.46 -14.09
N GLU A 165 0.47 -7.86 -14.49
CA GLU A 165 0.36 -7.24 -15.81
C GLU A 165 1.40 -6.14 -16.01
N SER A 166 1.69 -5.35 -14.96
CA SER A 166 2.77 -4.36 -15.00
C SER A 166 4.13 -5.03 -15.22
N LEU A 167 4.42 -6.12 -14.50
CA LEU A 167 5.66 -6.89 -14.70
C LEU A 167 5.77 -7.48 -16.11
N ARG A 168 4.67 -8.04 -16.64
CA ARG A 168 4.62 -8.61 -17.99
C ARG A 168 4.87 -7.56 -19.07
N ARG A 169 4.35 -6.33 -18.90
CA ARG A 169 4.61 -5.20 -19.80
C ARG A 169 6.10 -4.84 -19.88
N PHE A 170 6.84 -5.01 -18.77
CA PHE A 170 8.30 -4.81 -18.72
C PHE A 170 9.12 -5.98 -19.28
N GLY A 171 8.47 -7.09 -19.65
CA GLY A 171 9.13 -8.27 -20.22
C GLY A 171 9.44 -9.37 -19.21
N TYR A 172 8.98 -9.30 -17.97
CA TYR A 172 9.12 -10.41 -17.01
C TYR A 172 8.29 -11.61 -17.45
N GLN A 173 8.94 -12.78 -17.56
CA GLN A 173 8.31 -14.03 -18.03
C GLN A 173 8.32 -15.14 -16.95
N GLY A 174 8.95 -14.89 -15.79
CA GLY A 174 9.08 -15.87 -14.73
C GLY A 174 7.77 -16.11 -13.95
N ASP A 175 7.81 -17.09 -13.06
CA ASP A 175 6.71 -17.38 -12.12
C ASP A 175 6.64 -16.34 -11.02
N TYR A 176 5.49 -16.30 -10.33
CA TYR A 176 5.26 -15.38 -9.22
C TYR A 176 4.36 -16.00 -8.16
N VAL A 177 4.46 -15.45 -6.96
CA VAL A 177 3.58 -15.78 -5.83
C VAL A 177 2.81 -14.54 -5.41
N VAL A 178 1.50 -14.66 -5.21
CA VAL A 178 0.69 -13.57 -4.64
C VAL A 178 0.85 -13.56 -3.12
N MET A 179 1.46 -12.47 -2.61
CA MET A 179 1.71 -12.26 -1.19
C MET A 179 1.10 -10.91 -0.78
N PRO A 180 -0.17 -10.89 -0.36
CA PRO A 180 -0.86 -9.66 0.00
C PRO A 180 -0.28 -9.04 1.27
N ASN A 181 -0.28 -7.70 1.31
CA ASN A 181 0.12 -6.94 2.50
C ASN A 181 -0.93 -7.06 3.61
N GLY A 182 -0.49 -6.93 4.86
CA GLY A 182 -1.36 -6.79 6.02
C GLY A 182 -1.87 -5.36 6.22
N CYS A 183 -2.65 -5.18 7.26
CA CYS A 183 -3.21 -3.91 7.73
C CYS A 183 -2.67 -3.58 9.13
N ASP A 184 -2.29 -2.32 9.36
CA ASP A 184 -1.83 -1.82 10.66
C ASP A 184 -2.99 -1.61 11.66
N MET A 185 -4.22 -1.52 11.16
CA MET A 185 -5.39 -1.30 11.98
C MET A 185 -5.94 -2.63 12.48
N PRO A 186 -6.21 -2.77 13.78
CA PRO A 186 -6.83 -3.98 14.29
C PRO A 186 -8.27 -4.11 13.77
N LYS A 187 -8.71 -5.34 13.59
CA LYS A 187 -10.12 -5.65 13.34
C LYS A 187 -10.95 -5.22 14.56
N VAL A 188 -11.87 -4.29 14.36
CA VAL A 188 -12.63 -3.69 15.45
C VAL A 188 -14.04 -3.29 15.02
N ASP A 189 -15.00 -3.47 15.91
CA ASP A 189 -16.28 -2.77 15.85
C ASP A 189 -16.07 -1.40 16.49
N VAL A 190 -16.05 -0.35 15.67
CA VAL A 190 -15.77 1.01 16.14
C VAL A 190 -16.84 1.43 17.16
N PRO A 191 -16.46 1.80 18.41
CA PRO A 191 -17.42 2.18 19.42
C PRO A 191 -18.28 3.37 18.99
N GLN A 192 -19.59 3.36 19.30
CA GLN A 192 -20.51 4.43 18.95
C GLN A 192 -20.04 5.79 19.50
N SER A 193 -19.44 5.80 20.70
CA SER A 193 -18.86 7.01 21.28
C SER A 193 -17.78 7.67 20.40
N GLN A 194 -17.00 6.87 19.70
CA GLN A 194 -15.96 7.37 18.78
C GLN A 194 -16.60 7.90 17.48
N VAL A 195 -17.61 7.22 16.97
CA VAL A 195 -18.43 7.70 15.84
C VAL A 195 -19.09 9.05 16.18
N ASP A 196 -19.65 9.19 17.37
CA ASP A 196 -20.30 10.41 17.84
C ASP A 196 -19.32 11.59 17.99
N ILE A 197 -18.07 11.33 18.36
CA ILE A 197 -17.01 12.35 18.40
C ILE A 197 -16.78 12.92 17.00
N ILE A 198 -16.62 12.07 15.99
CA ILE A 198 -16.41 12.51 14.59
C ILE A 198 -17.66 13.23 14.07
N ARG A 199 -18.85 12.70 14.35
CA ARG A 199 -20.13 13.31 13.97
C ARG A 199 -20.26 14.74 14.49
N ARG A 200 -20.00 14.95 15.78
CA ARG A 200 -20.03 16.27 16.43
C ARG A 200 -18.92 17.19 15.91
N LYS A 201 -17.70 16.68 15.76
CA LYS A 201 -16.55 17.45 15.26
C LYS A 201 -16.84 18.12 13.90
N HIS A 202 -17.59 17.44 13.05
CA HIS A 202 -17.87 17.91 11.69
C HIS A 202 -19.32 18.30 11.44
N ASN A 203 -20.15 18.38 12.49
CA ASN A 203 -21.57 18.72 12.39
C ASN A 203 -22.31 17.87 11.34
N ILE A 204 -22.05 16.55 11.31
CA ILE A 204 -22.70 15.65 10.37
C ILE A 204 -24.09 15.31 10.91
N PRO A 205 -25.18 15.62 10.17
CA PRO A 205 -26.55 15.33 10.62
C PRO A 205 -26.80 13.82 10.75
N ASP A 206 -27.71 13.45 11.65
CA ASP A 206 -28.13 12.06 11.79
C ASP A 206 -28.90 11.58 10.57
N GLY A 207 -28.66 10.33 10.20
CA GLY A 207 -29.35 9.68 9.07
C GLY A 207 -28.89 10.13 7.69
N VAL A 208 -27.93 11.04 7.58
CA VAL A 208 -27.32 11.42 6.31
C VAL A 208 -26.20 10.43 5.98
N PRO A 209 -26.22 9.81 4.79
CA PRO A 209 -25.17 8.92 4.32
C PRO A 209 -23.80 9.60 4.30
N VAL A 210 -22.77 8.89 4.80
CA VAL A 210 -21.40 9.37 4.88
C VAL A 210 -20.49 8.50 4.02
N PHE A 211 -19.85 9.12 3.06
CA PHE A 211 -18.79 8.49 2.26
C PHE A 211 -17.42 8.96 2.73
N ILE A 212 -16.40 8.15 2.52
CA ILE A 212 -15.03 8.50 2.84
C ILE A 212 -14.09 8.22 1.67
N TYR A 213 -13.15 9.13 1.45
CA TYR A 213 -11.95 8.88 0.66
C TYR A 213 -10.75 9.03 1.60
N VAL A 214 -9.86 8.03 1.61
CA VAL A 214 -8.60 8.07 2.36
C VAL A 214 -7.43 7.87 1.42
N GLY A 215 -6.46 8.78 1.44
CA GLY A 215 -5.28 8.64 0.62
C GLY A 215 -4.60 9.96 0.23
N ARG A 216 -3.55 9.85 -0.60
CA ARG A 216 -2.86 11.03 -1.12
C ARG A 216 -3.78 11.84 -2.03
N MET A 217 -3.82 13.16 -1.84
CA MET A 217 -4.61 14.10 -2.67
C MET A 217 -3.90 14.38 -3.98
N ILE A 218 -4.03 13.43 -4.92
CA ILE A 218 -3.43 13.47 -6.26
C ILE A 218 -4.43 12.97 -7.30
N TRP A 219 -4.46 13.63 -8.47
CA TRP A 219 -5.49 13.40 -9.49
C TRP A 219 -5.51 11.97 -10.06
N TYR A 220 -4.35 11.31 -10.17
CA TYR A 220 -4.28 9.96 -10.74
C TYR A 220 -4.91 8.86 -9.86
N LYS A 221 -5.33 9.21 -8.63
CA LYS A 221 -6.16 8.34 -7.77
C LYS A 221 -7.66 8.40 -8.12
N ASN A 222 -8.00 8.97 -9.27
CA ASN A 222 -9.39 9.13 -9.74
C ASN A 222 -10.30 9.96 -8.80
N ILE A 223 -9.71 10.88 -8.00
CA ILE A 223 -10.48 11.80 -7.14
C ILE A 223 -11.46 12.63 -7.96
N ARG A 224 -11.11 12.99 -9.21
CA ARG A 224 -12.02 13.70 -10.11
C ARG A 224 -13.33 12.93 -10.33
N LEU A 225 -13.25 11.62 -10.55
CA LEU A 225 -14.45 10.78 -10.75
C LEU A 225 -15.35 10.75 -9.52
N ILE A 226 -14.75 10.76 -8.29
CA ILE A 226 -15.51 10.85 -7.03
C ILE A 226 -16.27 12.18 -6.97
N LEU A 227 -15.58 13.30 -7.24
CA LEU A 227 -16.16 14.63 -7.15
C LEU A 227 -17.27 14.84 -8.21
N ASP A 228 -17.04 14.37 -9.43
CA ASP A 228 -18.03 14.44 -10.51
C ASP A 228 -19.26 13.56 -10.19
N ALA A 229 -19.07 12.37 -9.59
CA ALA A 229 -20.16 11.53 -9.11
C ALA A 229 -20.97 12.21 -7.99
N CYS A 230 -20.29 12.86 -7.03
CA CYS A 230 -20.94 13.65 -6.00
C CYS A 230 -21.76 14.82 -6.58
N LYS A 231 -21.27 15.44 -7.66
CA LYS A 231 -22.03 16.48 -8.36
C LYS A 231 -23.31 15.91 -8.99
N ILE A 232 -23.24 14.74 -9.62
CA ILE A 232 -24.42 14.06 -10.17
C ILE A 232 -25.43 13.75 -9.07
N LEU A 233 -25.00 13.24 -7.90
CA LEU A 233 -25.89 12.99 -6.77
C LEU A 233 -26.56 14.26 -6.26
N LYS A 234 -25.79 15.33 -6.07
CA LYS A 234 -26.32 16.64 -5.65
C LYS A 234 -27.36 17.17 -6.63
N ASP A 235 -27.12 17.07 -7.94
CA ASP A 235 -28.05 17.53 -8.98
C ASP A 235 -29.35 16.71 -9.02
N ARG A 236 -29.31 15.47 -8.51
CA ARG A 236 -30.48 14.61 -8.32
C ARG A 236 -31.21 14.88 -7.00
N GLY A 237 -30.74 15.84 -6.18
CA GLY A 237 -31.34 16.22 -4.91
C GLY A 237 -30.96 15.30 -3.73
N GLU A 238 -29.96 14.42 -3.89
CA GLU A 238 -29.51 13.53 -2.82
C GLU A 238 -28.75 14.30 -1.73
N ASP A 239 -28.98 13.93 -0.47
CA ASP A 239 -28.18 14.43 0.66
C ASP A 239 -27.16 13.39 1.11
N PHE A 240 -25.92 13.80 1.29
CA PHE A 240 -24.79 12.98 1.73
C PHE A 240 -23.68 13.87 2.29
N ARG A 241 -22.69 13.24 2.92
CA ARG A 241 -21.39 13.88 3.24
C ARG A 241 -20.26 13.04 2.68
N LEU A 242 -19.23 13.71 2.17
CA LEU A 242 -17.97 13.09 1.77
C LEU A 242 -16.83 13.58 2.66
N LEU A 243 -16.27 12.69 3.43
CA LEU A 243 -15.04 12.90 4.19
C LEU A 243 -13.84 12.68 3.26
N MET A 244 -12.95 13.65 3.14
CA MET A 244 -11.71 13.54 2.36
C MET A 244 -10.52 13.62 3.33
N VAL A 245 -9.95 12.47 3.64
CA VAL A 245 -8.85 12.30 4.61
C VAL A 245 -7.53 12.11 3.88
N GLY A 246 -6.57 13.00 4.14
CA GLY A 246 -5.24 12.92 3.56
C GLY A 246 -4.72 14.25 3.05
N PHE A 247 -3.54 14.21 2.44
CA PHE A 247 -2.87 15.39 1.87
C PHE A 247 -2.12 14.98 0.59
N GLY A 248 -1.68 15.97 -0.20
CA GLY A 248 -0.90 15.65 -1.40
C GLY A 248 -0.70 16.83 -2.35
N ALA A 249 0.08 16.59 -3.40
CA ALA A 249 0.53 17.63 -4.33
C ALA A 249 -0.60 18.39 -5.05
N ASN A 250 -1.78 17.78 -5.17
CA ASN A 250 -2.92 18.40 -5.85
C ASN A 250 -4.02 18.90 -4.89
N GLU A 251 -3.76 18.95 -3.59
CA GLU A 251 -4.71 19.35 -2.55
C GLU A 251 -5.47 20.63 -2.89
N ASN A 252 -4.75 21.73 -3.13
CA ASN A 252 -5.34 23.02 -3.47
C ASN A 252 -6.19 22.98 -4.75
N ALA A 253 -5.74 22.21 -5.75
CA ALA A 253 -6.46 22.08 -7.01
C ALA A 253 -7.75 21.27 -6.84
N ILE A 254 -7.72 20.21 -6.01
CA ILE A 254 -8.88 19.39 -5.64
C ILE A 254 -9.89 20.25 -4.87
N GLN A 255 -9.44 21.03 -3.89
CA GLN A 255 -10.32 21.93 -3.13
C GLN A 255 -10.97 23.00 -4.00
N LYS A 256 -10.23 23.62 -4.94
CA LYS A 256 -10.80 24.55 -5.91
C LYS A 256 -11.84 23.87 -6.81
N TYR A 257 -11.57 22.62 -7.20
CA TYR A 257 -12.45 21.87 -8.09
C TYR A 257 -13.80 21.56 -7.44
N PHE A 258 -13.82 20.98 -6.23
CA PHE A 258 -15.10 20.68 -5.59
C PHE A 258 -15.91 21.95 -5.24
N ARG A 259 -15.25 23.07 -4.90
CA ARG A 259 -15.94 24.36 -4.72
C ARG A 259 -16.56 24.86 -6.03
N LYS A 260 -15.84 24.72 -7.16
CA LYS A 260 -16.37 25.05 -8.49
C LYS A 260 -17.60 24.20 -8.85
N LEU A 261 -17.66 22.94 -8.42
CA LEU A 261 -18.80 22.06 -8.58
C LEU A 261 -19.96 22.37 -7.61
N GLY A 262 -19.79 23.34 -6.72
CA GLY A 262 -20.80 23.70 -5.72
C GLY A 262 -20.96 22.66 -4.60
N LEU A 263 -19.91 21.87 -4.30
CA LEU A 263 -19.95 20.77 -3.32
C LEU A 263 -19.39 21.17 -1.93
N ALA A 264 -19.17 22.45 -1.67
CA ALA A 264 -18.55 22.91 -0.44
C ALA A 264 -19.37 22.54 0.84
N ASP A 265 -20.69 22.42 0.70
CA ASP A 265 -21.62 22.01 1.75
C ASP A 265 -21.71 20.50 1.98
N LYS A 266 -21.19 19.71 1.05
CA LYS A 266 -21.21 18.24 1.05
C LYS A 266 -19.86 17.62 1.43
N ILE A 267 -18.77 18.35 1.25
CA ILE A 267 -17.40 17.82 1.38
C ILE A 267 -16.73 18.35 2.64
N ILE A 268 -16.25 17.45 3.47
CA ILE A 268 -15.47 17.73 4.67
C ILE A 268 -14.03 17.31 4.40
N TYR A 269 -13.15 18.30 4.22
CA TYR A 269 -11.73 18.07 4.03
C TYR A 269 -10.99 18.14 5.37
N THR A 270 -10.39 17.01 5.81
CA THR A 270 -9.74 16.91 7.12
C THR A 270 -8.25 17.22 7.10
N GLY A 271 -7.61 17.14 5.90
CA GLY A 271 -6.15 17.14 5.82
C GLY A 271 -5.53 15.83 6.32
N LYS A 272 -4.25 15.91 6.73
CA LYS A 272 -3.52 14.75 7.25
C LYS A 272 -3.99 14.42 8.66
N VAL A 273 -4.43 13.18 8.88
CA VAL A 273 -4.77 12.63 10.18
C VAL A 273 -3.71 11.57 10.54
N LEU A 274 -3.11 11.70 11.72
CA LEU A 274 -2.04 10.80 12.21
C LEU A 274 -2.53 9.86 13.30
N ASP A 275 -3.54 10.28 14.05
CA ASP A 275 -4.11 9.48 15.13
C ASP A 275 -4.91 8.31 14.55
N ARG A 276 -4.46 7.09 14.84
CA ARG A 276 -5.10 5.86 14.38
C ARG A 276 -6.52 5.68 14.91
N ALA A 277 -6.77 6.10 16.15
CA ALA A 277 -8.11 6.05 16.73
C ALA A 277 -9.06 7.03 16.00
N GLU A 278 -8.57 8.22 15.66
CA GLU A 278 -9.35 9.18 14.89
C GLU A 278 -9.67 8.64 13.47
N ILE A 279 -8.70 8.00 12.80
CA ILE A 279 -8.93 7.37 11.48
C ILE A 279 -9.97 6.25 11.59
N GLN A 280 -9.92 5.42 12.65
CA GLN A 280 -10.96 4.41 12.91
C GLN A 280 -12.34 5.05 13.08
N GLY A 281 -12.42 6.17 13.79
CA GLY A 281 -13.67 6.94 13.92
C GLY A 281 -14.20 7.44 12.58
N TYR A 282 -13.32 7.89 11.69
CA TYR A 282 -13.71 8.29 10.33
C TYR A 282 -14.22 7.11 9.50
N TYR A 283 -13.60 5.95 9.58
CA TYR A 283 -14.13 4.74 8.93
C TYR A 283 -15.46 4.32 9.57
N GLY A 284 -15.54 4.29 10.91
CA GLY A 284 -16.72 3.84 11.65
C GLY A 284 -17.97 4.69 11.43
N ILE A 285 -17.85 6.00 11.15
CA ILE A 285 -18.99 6.85 10.78
C ILE A 285 -19.40 6.68 9.31
N SER A 286 -18.52 6.12 8.49
CA SER A 286 -18.72 6.09 7.03
C SER A 286 -19.45 4.84 6.58
N ASP A 287 -20.46 5.02 5.74
CA ASP A 287 -21.20 3.93 5.12
C ASP A 287 -20.39 3.24 4.01
N LEU A 288 -19.41 3.98 3.41
CA LEU A 288 -18.69 3.48 2.25
C LEU A 288 -17.36 4.20 2.02
N LEU A 289 -16.27 3.44 1.82
CA LEU A 289 -15.02 3.96 1.25
C LEU A 289 -15.14 4.08 -0.28
N LEU A 290 -14.87 5.27 -0.81
CA LEU A 290 -14.76 5.52 -2.26
C LEU A 290 -13.30 5.43 -2.69
N PHE A 291 -12.92 4.35 -3.37
CA PHE A 291 -11.54 4.16 -3.80
C PHE A 291 -11.45 3.68 -5.27
N PRO A 292 -11.83 4.54 -6.25
CA PRO A 292 -11.83 4.19 -7.66
C PRO A 292 -10.44 4.23 -8.30
N SER A 293 -9.37 4.06 -7.53
CA SER A 293 -8.01 4.05 -8.03
C SER A 293 -7.72 2.78 -8.83
N VAL A 294 -7.29 2.94 -10.07
CA VAL A 294 -6.77 1.84 -10.93
C VAL A 294 -5.24 1.75 -10.88
N PHE A 295 -4.62 2.69 -10.16
CA PHE A 295 -3.19 2.80 -10.04
C PHE A 295 -2.61 1.90 -8.95
N ASP A 296 -3.29 1.83 -7.80
CA ASP A 296 -2.79 1.13 -6.63
C ASP A 296 -2.63 -0.37 -6.86
N THR A 297 -1.55 -0.95 -6.35
CA THR A 297 -1.25 -2.38 -6.49
C THR A 297 -1.96 -3.27 -5.46
N ASN A 298 -2.30 -2.71 -4.29
CA ASN A 298 -2.93 -3.48 -3.20
C ASN A 298 -4.05 -2.74 -2.47
N GLY A 299 -4.03 -1.39 -2.47
CA GLY A 299 -5.06 -0.59 -1.80
C GLY A 299 -5.14 -0.86 -0.29
N LEU A 300 -4.08 -0.57 0.47
CA LEU A 300 -4.06 -0.78 1.93
C LEU A 300 -5.28 -0.18 2.63
N VAL A 301 -5.75 0.98 2.17
CA VAL A 301 -6.94 1.66 2.71
C VAL A 301 -8.23 0.83 2.59
N VAL A 302 -8.29 -0.11 1.64
CA VAL A 302 -9.42 -1.06 1.50
C VAL A 302 -9.44 -2.02 2.68
N ARG A 303 -8.27 -2.50 3.11
CA ARG A 303 -8.14 -3.35 4.31
C ARG A 303 -8.33 -2.57 5.60
N GLU A 304 -7.89 -1.30 5.63
CA GLU A 304 -8.16 -0.40 6.77
C GLU A 304 -9.67 -0.17 6.93
N ALA A 305 -10.39 0.12 5.86
CA ALA A 305 -11.85 0.24 5.89
C ALA A 305 -12.51 -1.08 6.34
N ALA A 306 -12.08 -2.21 5.76
CA ALA A 306 -12.58 -3.53 6.13
C ALA A 306 -12.33 -3.85 7.60
N SER A 307 -11.19 -3.43 8.21
CA SER A 307 -10.93 -3.62 9.66
C SER A 307 -12.00 -2.99 10.54
N CYS A 308 -12.65 -1.93 10.07
CA CYS A 308 -13.71 -1.18 10.75
C CYS A 308 -15.12 -1.54 10.24
N ALA A 309 -15.28 -2.65 9.52
CA ALA A 309 -16.52 -3.07 8.88
C ALA A 309 -17.11 -2.01 7.91
N THR A 310 -16.27 -1.17 7.31
CA THR A 310 -16.65 -0.20 6.28
C THR A 310 -16.39 -0.79 4.90
N PRO A 311 -17.42 -1.03 4.07
CA PRO A 311 -17.24 -1.59 2.74
C PRO A 311 -16.60 -0.57 1.80
N SER A 312 -16.05 -1.05 0.67
CA SER A 312 -15.39 -0.21 -0.33
C SER A 312 -16.10 -0.27 -1.67
N LEU A 313 -16.20 0.87 -2.37
CA LEU A 313 -16.59 0.96 -3.78
C LEU A 313 -15.32 1.11 -4.63
N LEU A 314 -15.09 0.18 -5.54
CA LEU A 314 -13.86 0.01 -6.30
C LEU A 314 -14.17 -0.11 -7.80
N VAL A 315 -13.19 0.22 -8.63
CA VAL A 315 -13.31 -0.03 -10.09
C VAL A 315 -13.11 -1.52 -10.35
N ALA A 316 -14.06 -2.13 -11.04
CA ALA A 316 -13.99 -3.54 -11.45
C ALA A 316 -12.70 -3.82 -12.25
N GLY A 317 -12.00 -4.90 -11.92
CA GLY A 317 -10.75 -5.28 -12.57
C GLY A 317 -9.51 -4.49 -12.11
N SER A 318 -9.64 -3.53 -11.19
CA SER A 318 -8.47 -2.89 -10.57
C SER A 318 -7.76 -3.83 -9.58
N CYS A 319 -6.46 -3.63 -9.37
CA CYS A 319 -5.71 -4.43 -8.38
C CYS A 319 -6.26 -4.25 -6.95
N ALA A 320 -6.82 -3.07 -6.64
CA ALA A 320 -7.44 -2.81 -5.34
C ALA A 320 -8.76 -3.57 -5.15
N ALA A 321 -9.41 -3.99 -6.23
CA ALA A 321 -10.66 -4.76 -6.21
C ALA A 321 -10.42 -6.29 -6.15
N GLU A 322 -9.17 -6.74 -6.10
CA GLU A 322 -8.86 -8.18 -6.01
C GLU A 322 -9.38 -8.76 -4.69
N GLY A 323 -10.11 -9.87 -4.78
CA GLY A 323 -10.80 -10.51 -3.66
C GLY A 323 -12.20 -9.92 -3.39
N ILE A 324 -12.59 -8.84 -4.06
CA ILE A 324 -13.92 -8.28 -3.94
C ILE A 324 -14.92 -9.02 -4.83
N THR A 325 -15.98 -9.50 -4.20
CA THR A 325 -17.19 -10.00 -4.84
C THR A 325 -18.28 -8.96 -4.68
N ASP A 326 -18.78 -8.44 -5.81
CA ASP A 326 -19.78 -7.37 -5.83
C ASP A 326 -21.00 -7.74 -4.98
N ASP A 327 -21.50 -6.79 -4.20
CA ASP A 327 -22.64 -6.92 -3.29
C ASP A 327 -22.45 -7.89 -2.11
N ARG A 328 -21.31 -8.55 -2.01
CA ARG A 328 -21.02 -9.49 -0.91
C ARG A 328 -20.06 -8.88 0.11
N ASN A 329 -18.83 -8.58 -0.28
CA ASN A 329 -17.76 -8.05 0.60
C ASN A 329 -17.18 -6.72 0.13
N GLY A 330 -17.85 -6.06 -0.80
CA GLY A 330 -17.54 -4.77 -1.36
C GLY A 330 -18.46 -4.46 -2.53
N PHE A 331 -18.23 -3.32 -3.18
CA PHE A 331 -19.03 -2.86 -4.31
C PHE A 331 -18.11 -2.55 -5.49
N LEU A 332 -18.58 -2.88 -6.68
CA LEU A 332 -17.87 -2.63 -7.92
C LEU A 332 -18.59 -1.60 -8.80
N CYS A 333 -17.80 -0.81 -9.51
CA CYS A 333 -18.28 0.14 -10.52
C CYS A 333 -17.36 0.14 -11.74
N LEU A 334 -17.82 0.77 -12.83
CA LEU A 334 -16.95 1.10 -13.96
C LEU A 334 -16.15 2.37 -13.65
N GLU A 335 -15.02 2.58 -14.35
CA GLU A 335 -14.19 3.78 -14.22
C GLU A 335 -14.86 5.01 -14.85
N SER A 336 -16.00 5.43 -14.29
CA SER A 336 -16.73 6.61 -14.71
C SER A 336 -17.53 7.24 -13.56
N ALA A 337 -17.63 8.56 -13.57
CA ALA A 337 -18.40 9.29 -12.57
C ALA A 337 -19.89 8.88 -12.58
N HIS A 338 -20.46 8.60 -13.74
CA HIS A 338 -21.85 8.16 -13.87
C HIS A 338 -22.07 6.79 -13.19
N SER A 339 -21.19 5.81 -13.46
CA SER A 339 -21.28 4.48 -12.83
C SER A 339 -21.14 4.58 -11.30
N ILE A 340 -20.18 5.38 -10.81
CA ILE A 340 -20.02 5.65 -9.37
C ILE A 340 -21.31 6.25 -8.81
N ALA A 341 -21.87 7.30 -9.43
CA ALA A 341 -23.07 7.97 -8.93
C ALA A 341 -24.30 7.04 -8.89
N VAL A 342 -24.51 6.22 -9.93
CA VAL A 342 -25.60 5.23 -9.96
C VAL A 342 -25.44 4.22 -8.83
N ARG A 343 -24.22 3.72 -8.63
CA ARG A 343 -23.95 2.75 -7.58
C ARG A 343 -24.15 3.33 -6.18
N LEU A 344 -23.67 4.56 -5.95
CA LEU A 344 -23.86 5.27 -4.70
C LEU A 344 -25.35 5.47 -4.39
N GLN A 345 -26.14 5.88 -5.38
CA GLN A 345 -27.58 6.09 -5.22
C GLN A 345 -28.30 4.78 -4.83
N GLN A 346 -27.95 3.66 -5.46
CA GLN A 346 -28.47 2.34 -5.07
C GLN A 346 -28.15 1.98 -3.62
N ILE A 347 -26.90 2.22 -3.18
CA ILE A 347 -26.44 1.90 -1.83
C ILE A 347 -27.13 2.79 -0.79
N MET A 348 -27.25 4.10 -1.06
CA MET A 348 -27.84 5.08 -0.13
C MET A 348 -29.30 4.78 0.22
N HIS A 349 -30.05 4.21 -0.72
CA HIS A 349 -31.48 3.94 -0.55
C HIS A 349 -31.76 2.65 0.26
N HIS A 350 -30.72 1.92 0.70
CA HIS A 350 -30.83 0.68 1.48
C HIS A 350 -29.96 0.75 2.75
N LYS A 351 -30.54 1.22 3.87
CA LYS A 351 -29.82 1.53 5.12
C LYS A 351 -28.91 0.41 5.66
N ASP A 352 -29.38 -0.84 5.66
CA ASP A 352 -28.64 -1.95 6.25
C ASP A 352 -27.66 -2.60 5.26
N TYR A 353 -27.70 -2.19 4.01
CA TYR A 353 -26.93 -2.81 2.95
C TYR A 353 -25.42 -2.59 3.09
N PRO A 354 -24.94 -1.33 3.26
CA PRO A 354 -23.52 -1.09 3.47
C PRO A 354 -22.98 -1.83 4.70
N HIS A 355 -23.73 -1.84 5.81
CA HIS A 355 -23.31 -2.48 7.03
C HIS A 355 -23.16 -4.00 6.87
N ARG A 356 -24.10 -4.67 6.21
CA ARG A 356 -24.00 -6.13 5.93
C ARG A 356 -22.77 -6.45 5.07
N VAL A 357 -22.55 -5.69 4.00
CA VAL A 357 -21.40 -5.87 3.10
C VAL A 357 -20.08 -5.53 3.83
N GLY A 358 -20.10 -4.53 4.71
CA GLY A 358 -18.95 -4.16 5.53
C GLY A 358 -18.55 -5.24 6.52
N LYS A 359 -19.51 -5.94 7.13
CA LYS A 359 -19.23 -7.10 7.99
C LYS A 359 -18.59 -8.24 7.21
N ALA A 360 -19.08 -8.52 6.01
CA ALA A 360 -18.46 -9.52 5.14
C ALA A 360 -17.05 -9.09 4.69
N ALA A 361 -16.84 -7.78 4.40
CA ALA A 361 -15.51 -7.26 4.10
C ALA A 361 -14.55 -7.44 5.29
N GLN A 362 -15.02 -7.22 6.51
CA GLN A 362 -14.23 -7.39 7.73
C GLN A 362 -13.76 -8.84 7.91
N GLU A 363 -14.56 -9.83 7.50
CA GLU A 363 -14.22 -11.25 7.61
C GLU A 363 -13.35 -11.75 6.44
N GLU A 364 -13.57 -11.25 5.23
CA GLU A 364 -13.02 -11.83 4.00
C GLU A 364 -11.87 -11.02 3.39
N ILE A 365 -11.83 -9.69 3.62
CA ILE A 365 -10.85 -8.78 2.99
C ILE A 365 -9.75 -8.36 3.96
N TYR A 366 -10.09 -8.25 5.26
CA TYR A 366 -9.11 -7.89 6.27
C TYR A 366 -8.03 -8.97 6.42
N ILE A 367 -6.78 -8.53 6.44
CA ILE A 367 -5.62 -9.37 6.76
C ILE A 367 -4.76 -8.59 7.76
N SER A 368 -4.46 -9.18 8.91
CA SER A 368 -3.53 -8.58 9.86
C SER A 368 -2.08 -8.68 9.36
N TRP A 369 -1.19 -7.80 9.86
CA TRP A 369 0.25 -7.96 9.60
C TRP A 369 0.80 -9.25 10.21
N ASP A 370 0.23 -9.74 11.31
CA ASP A 370 0.63 -11.00 11.91
C ASP A 370 0.38 -12.18 10.95
N ASP A 371 -0.80 -12.21 10.33
CA ASP A 371 -1.16 -13.26 9.36
C ASP A 371 -0.37 -13.13 8.05
N ALA A 372 -0.23 -11.91 7.53
CA ALA A 372 0.49 -11.65 6.28
C ALA A 372 1.97 -12.04 6.41
N VAL A 373 2.63 -11.64 7.51
CA VAL A 373 4.04 -11.94 7.73
C VAL A 373 4.26 -13.41 8.10
N ARG A 374 3.35 -14.04 8.85
CA ARG A 374 3.39 -15.50 9.10
C ARG A 374 3.35 -16.28 7.79
N ARG A 375 2.39 -15.95 6.91
CA ARG A 375 2.30 -16.56 5.57
C ARG A 375 3.59 -16.37 4.76
N ALA A 376 4.18 -15.18 4.80
CA ALA A 376 5.45 -14.91 4.14
C ALA A 376 6.60 -15.72 4.76
N TYR A 377 6.64 -15.84 6.08
CA TYR A 377 7.65 -16.58 6.81
C TYR A 377 7.58 -18.10 6.50
N ASP A 378 6.38 -18.65 6.44
CA ASP A 378 6.18 -20.04 6.03
C ASP A 378 6.66 -20.25 4.57
N ARG A 379 6.45 -19.26 3.70
CA ARG A 379 6.95 -19.31 2.32
C ARG A 379 8.46 -19.23 2.23
N TYR A 380 9.15 -18.52 3.13
CA TYR A 380 10.61 -18.49 3.16
C TYR A 380 11.21 -19.89 3.37
N HIS A 381 10.63 -20.73 4.21
CA HIS A 381 11.08 -22.12 4.36
C HIS A 381 11.02 -22.87 3.03
N ILE A 382 9.93 -22.73 2.28
CA ILE A 382 9.78 -23.36 0.96
C ILE A 382 10.82 -22.85 -0.03
N VAL A 383 11.09 -21.53 -0.05
CA VAL A 383 12.11 -20.94 -0.93
C VAL A 383 13.50 -21.49 -0.60
N ILE A 384 13.84 -21.56 0.70
CA ILE A 384 15.13 -22.09 1.16
C ILE A 384 15.28 -23.56 0.80
N ASP A 385 14.26 -24.40 1.00
CA ASP A 385 14.28 -25.82 0.67
C ASP A 385 14.41 -26.04 -0.84
N ASN A 386 13.66 -25.28 -1.65
CA ASN A 386 13.77 -25.31 -3.10
C ASN A 386 15.15 -24.85 -3.60
N PHE A 387 15.77 -23.88 -2.94
CA PHE A 387 17.11 -23.42 -3.26
C PHE A 387 18.17 -24.50 -2.95
N LYS A 388 18.11 -25.12 -1.78
CA LYS A 388 18.99 -26.22 -1.39
C LYS A 388 18.89 -27.43 -2.31
N SER A 389 17.68 -27.73 -2.79
CA SER A 389 17.48 -28.87 -3.70
C SER A 389 18.03 -28.68 -5.11
N ARG A 390 18.38 -27.42 -5.48
CA ARG A 390 18.96 -27.05 -6.80
C ARG A 390 20.50 -26.97 -6.78
N GLN A 391 21.13 -27.01 -5.59
CA GLN A 391 22.57 -27.06 -5.42
C GLN A 391 23.09 -28.52 -5.42
#